data_2265893da7ff47c897e3d491335c8d69
#
_entry.id   2265893da7ff47c897e3d491335c8d69
#
_cell.length_a   1.000
_cell.length_b   1.000
_cell.length_c   1.000
_cell.angle_alpha   90.00
_cell.angle_beta   90.00
_cell.angle_gamma   90.00
#
_symmetry.space_group_name_H-M   'P 1'
#
loop_
_entity.id
_entity.type
_entity.pdbx_description
1 polymer ?
#
loop_
_entity_poly.entity_id
_entity_poly.type
_entity_poly.pdbx_seq_one_letter_code
_entity_poly.pdbx_strand_id
1 'polypeptide(L)'
;LALVMLLTLVACGGGNGGDSAGSTTKMRFVTGGESGTYYAFGSVIAQHATNNAKGIQVTGLVGNGSKSNVEELKAGNAELAFCQTDVMAYAYNGERLFTEKVDCFSTVANLYTEQVQIVTLDENIKTVADLKGKRVSIGASGSGVYFNAVDVLGVYGLTEADITPTYRGFGDSANDLKDGKIDAAFITAGA
;
A
#
# COMPACT_ATOMS: atom_id res chain seq x y z
N LEU A 1 -44.43 50.56 -3.53
CA LEU A 1 -44.57 50.29 -4.98
C LEU A 1 -43.26 50.69 -5.65
N ALA A 2 -42.31 49.71 -5.86
CA ALA A 2 -41.08 50.00 -6.56
C ALA A 2 -40.96 49.00 -7.70
N LEU A 3 -40.98 49.52 -8.91
CA LEU A 3 -40.88 48.83 -10.18
C LEU A 3 -39.39 48.60 -10.50
N VAL A 4 -38.95 47.33 -10.58
CA VAL A 4 -37.61 47.01 -11.04
C VAL A 4 -37.65 46.61 -12.51
N MET A 5 -37.01 47.43 -13.35
CA MET A 5 -36.82 47.16 -14.78
C MET A 5 -35.69 46.14 -14.96
N LEU A 6 -36.02 45.02 -15.61
CA LEU A 6 -35.03 44.12 -16.17
C LEU A 6 -34.51 44.68 -17.49
N LEU A 7 -33.23 45.01 -17.55
CA LEU A 7 -32.50 45.22 -18.82
C LEU A 7 -31.85 43.91 -19.24
N THR A 8 -32.34 43.28 -20.31
CA THR A 8 -31.70 42.20 -21.02
C THR A 8 -30.71 42.79 -22.02
N LEU A 9 -29.42 42.64 -21.75
CA LEU A 9 -28.37 42.87 -22.75
C LEU A 9 -28.10 41.53 -23.51
N VAL A 10 -28.57 41.49 -24.73
CA VAL A 10 -28.14 40.48 -25.72
C VAL A 10 -26.85 41.01 -26.34
N ALA A 11 -25.73 40.41 -26.01
CA ALA A 11 -24.46 40.58 -26.71
C ALA A 11 -24.22 39.37 -27.61
N CYS A 12 -24.53 39.51 -28.90
CA CYS A 12 -23.97 38.67 -29.93
C CYS A 12 -22.53 39.11 -30.19
N GLY A 13 -21.55 38.21 -29.99
CA GLY A 13 -20.15 38.49 -30.30
C GLY A 13 -19.32 37.23 -30.39
N GLY A 14 -19.03 36.81 -31.64
CA GLY A 14 -17.77 36.24 -32.08
C GLY A 14 -17.37 34.91 -31.51
N GLY A 15 -17.43 33.85 -32.35
CA GLY A 15 -16.79 32.57 -32.08
C GLY A 15 -15.31 32.75 -31.79
N ASN A 16 -14.88 32.20 -30.67
CA ASN A 16 -13.50 31.80 -30.46
C ASN A 16 -13.54 30.35 -29.96
N GLY A 17 -12.94 29.46 -30.73
CA GLY A 17 -12.80 28.08 -30.35
C GLY A 17 -12.04 28.00 -29.00
N GLY A 18 -12.81 27.94 -27.92
CA GLY A 18 -12.25 27.61 -26.63
C GLY A 18 -11.85 26.17 -26.66
N ASP A 19 -10.53 25.89 -26.66
CA ASP A 19 -10.00 24.64 -26.22
C ASP A 19 -10.66 24.32 -24.88
N SER A 20 -11.52 23.32 -24.86
CA SER A 20 -11.98 22.71 -23.62
C SER A 20 -10.72 22.14 -22.98
N ALA A 21 -10.14 22.90 -22.06
CA ALA A 21 -9.10 22.38 -21.18
C ALA A 21 -9.70 21.13 -20.51
N GLY A 22 -9.36 19.97 -21.04
CA GLY A 22 -9.86 18.69 -20.57
C GLY A 22 -9.63 18.62 -19.06
N SER A 23 -10.66 18.32 -18.30
CA SER A 23 -10.55 18.20 -16.84
C SER A 23 -9.47 17.16 -16.51
N THR A 24 -8.47 17.55 -15.76
CA THR A 24 -7.44 16.62 -15.27
C THR A 24 -8.05 15.69 -14.24
N THR A 25 -7.98 14.38 -14.50
CA THR A 25 -8.36 13.34 -13.53
C THR A 25 -7.25 13.21 -12.50
N LYS A 26 -7.58 13.46 -11.24
CA LYS A 26 -6.66 13.28 -10.12
C LYS A 26 -6.85 11.90 -9.53
N MET A 27 -5.73 11.18 -9.32
CA MET A 27 -5.70 9.84 -8.74
C MET A 27 -4.76 9.80 -7.55
N ARG A 28 -5.20 9.20 -6.46
CA ARG A 28 -4.40 8.90 -5.28
C ARG A 28 -3.90 7.47 -5.40
N PHE A 29 -2.60 7.28 -5.28
CA PHE A 29 -1.95 5.98 -5.37
C PHE A 29 -1.35 5.62 -4.02
N VAL A 30 -2.05 4.79 -3.25
CA VAL A 30 -1.58 4.34 -1.94
C VAL A 30 -0.55 3.23 -2.09
N THR A 31 0.57 3.35 -1.37
CA THR A 31 1.77 2.52 -1.52
C THR A 31 2.11 1.76 -0.24
N GLY A 32 3.29 1.90 0.29
CA GLY A 32 3.76 1.32 1.55
C GLY A 32 4.41 2.37 2.42
N GLY A 33 5.06 1.94 3.50
CA GLY A 33 5.90 2.81 4.31
C GLY A 33 7.09 3.34 3.52
N GLU A 34 7.61 4.51 3.90
CA GLU A 34 8.65 5.25 3.17
C GLU A 34 9.95 4.45 2.95
N SER A 35 10.27 3.51 3.85
CA SER A 35 11.44 2.63 3.73
C SER A 35 11.19 1.36 2.91
N GLY A 36 10.02 1.22 2.26
CA GLY A 36 9.65 0.04 1.49
C GLY A 36 9.65 0.28 -0.02
N THR A 37 9.77 -0.82 -0.76
CA THR A 37 9.78 -0.83 -2.24
C THR A 37 8.50 -0.23 -2.84
N TYR A 38 7.33 -0.46 -2.23
CA TYR A 38 6.06 0.11 -2.71
C TYR A 38 6.11 1.62 -2.78
N TYR A 39 6.64 2.29 -1.74
CA TYR A 39 6.69 3.74 -1.72
C TYR A 39 7.67 4.29 -2.77
N ALA A 40 8.87 3.75 -2.82
CA ALA A 40 9.89 4.18 -3.78
C ALA A 40 9.42 3.98 -5.23
N PHE A 41 8.95 2.77 -5.55
CA PHE A 41 8.52 2.42 -6.90
C PHE A 41 7.20 3.13 -7.29
N GLY A 42 6.24 3.20 -6.37
CA GLY A 42 4.97 3.90 -6.57
C GLY A 42 5.15 5.39 -6.81
N SER A 43 6.10 6.03 -6.14
CA SER A 43 6.44 7.43 -6.38
C SER A 43 6.96 7.68 -7.79
N VAL A 44 7.82 6.78 -8.30
CA VAL A 44 8.33 6.84 -9.69
C VAL A 44 7.19 6.63 -10.69
N ILE A 45 6.32 5.63 -10.48
CA ILE A 45 5.17 5.37 -11.35
C ILE A 45 4.22 6.57 -11.38
N ALA A 46 3.89 7.13 -10.21
CA ALA A 46 3.01 8.28 -10.09
C ALA A 46 3.55 9.51 -10.84
N GLN A 47 4.85 9.79 -10.67
CA GLN A 47 5.52 10.87 -11.37
C GLN A 47 5.54 10.63 -12.88
N HIS A 48 5.89 9.41 -13.32
CA HIS A 48 5.93 9.05 -14.74
C HIS A 48 4.55 9.18 -15.38
N ALA A 49 3.50 8.66 -14.74
CA ALA A 49 2.13 8.76 -15.24
C ALA A 49 1.69 10.24 -15.36
N THR A 50 1.94 11.04 -14.34
CA THR A 50 1.61 12.48 -14.35
C THR A 50 2.31 13.22 -15.47
N ASN A 51 3.58 12.91 -15.75
CA ASN A 51 4.37 13.61 -16.74
C ASN A 51 4.07 13.19 -18.19
N ASN A 52 3.57 11.96 -18.40
CA ASN A 52 3.45 11.37 -19.74
C ASN A 52 2.01 11.08 -20.17
N ALA A 53 1.05 11.00 -19.26
CA ALA A 53 -0.35 10.77 -19.59
C ALA A 53 -1.14 12.07 -19.58
N LYS A 54 -1.73 12.44 -20.75
CA LYS A 54 -2.54 13.65 -20.86
C LYS A 54 -3.81 13.55 -20.02
N GLY A 55 -4.10 14.60 -19.26
CA GLY A 55 -5.33 14.69 -18.48
C GLY A 55 -5.36 13.80 -17.24
N ILE A 56 -4.21 13.29 -16.78
CA ILE A 56 -4.07 12.48 -15.56
C ILE A 56 -3.02 13.10 -14.64
N GLN A 57 -3.33 13.16 -13.35
CA GLN A 57 -2.41 13.53 -12.30
C GLN A 57 -2.45 12.44 -11.23
N VAL A 58 -1.35 11.74 -10.98
CA VAL A 58 -1.24 10.70 -9.95
C VAL A 58 -0.40 11.22 -8.80
N THR A 59 -0.91 11.08 -7.58
CA THR A 59 -0.19 11.42 -6.34
C THR A 59 0.10 10.14 -5.57
N GLY A 60 1.39 9.81 -5.39
CA GLY A 60 1.82 8.72 -4.53
C GLY A 60 1.61 9.08 -3.06
N LEU A 61 0.98 8.20 -2.31
CA LEU A 61 0.72 8.35 -0.88
C LEU A 61 1.43 7.27 -0.08
N VAL A 62 1.96 7.63 1.07
CA VAL A 62 2.44 6.65 2.07
C VAL A 62 1.25 5.79 2.51
N GLY A 63 1.48 4.49 2.62
CA GLY A 63 0.49 3.51 3.07
C GLY A 63 1.08 2.51 4.07
N ASN A 64 0.25 1.62 4.56
CA ASN A 64 0.67 0.56 5.49
C ASN A 64 0.83 -0.81 4.83
N GLY A 65 0.66 -0.88 3.50
CA GLY A 65 0.79 -2.11 2.72
C GLY A 65 -0.54 -2.76 2.38
N SER A 66 -0.49 -3.99 1.89
CA SER A 66 -1.53 -4.61 1.06
C SER A 66 -2.95 -4.59 1.63
N LYS A 67 -3.16 -5.02 2.88
CA LYS A 67 -4.50 -5.05 3.47
C LYS A 67 -5.06 -3.64 3.64
N SER A 68 -4.27 -2.74 4.26
CA SER A 68 -4.69 -1.36 4.43
C SER A 68 -4.98 -0.67 3.10
N ASN A 69 -4.19 -0.95 2.07
CA ASN A 69 -4.36 -0.38 0.75
C ASN A 69 -5.67 -0.82 0.08
N VAL A 70 -6.06 -2.08 0.24
CA VAL A 70 -7.36 -2.57 -0.22
C VAL A 70 -8.51 -1.88 0.54
N GLU A 71 -8.34 -1.64 1.83
CA GLU A 71 -9.31 -0.92 2.65
C GLU A 71 -9.46 0.55 2.19
N GLU A 72 -8.35 1.21 1.81
CA GLU A 72 -8.37 2.57 1.24
C GLU A 72 -9.10 2.62 -0.11
N LEU A 73 -8.92 1.60 -0.99
CA LEU A 73 -9.71 1.48 -2.22
C LEU A 73 -11.20 1.32 -1.92
N LYS A 74 -11.55 0.42 -0.99
CA LYS A 74 -12.94 0.19 -0.59
C LYS A 74 -13.60 1.45 -0.02
N ALA A 75 -12.87 2.21 0.77
CA ALA A 75 -13.33 3.46 1.37
C ALA A 75 -13.43 4.62 0.36
N GLY A 76 -12.92 4.45 -0.87
CA GLY A 76 -12.84 5.53 -1.87
C GLY A 76 -11.79 6.59 -1.53
N ASN A 77 -10.82 6.27 -0.68
CA ASN A 77 -9.73 7.15 -0.31
C ASN A 77 -8.56 7.09 -1.28
N ALA A 78 -8.52 6.09 -2.16
CA ALA A 78 -7.53 5.94 -3.22
C ALA A 78 -8.16 5.35 -4.48
N GLU A 79 -7.60 5.67 -5.64
CA GLU A 79 -7.99 5.14 -6.95
C GLU A 79 -7.03 4.04 -7.42
N LEU A 80 -5.79 4.06 -6.91
CA LEU A 80 -4.74 3.08 -7.21
C LEU A 80 -4.10 2.61 -5.91
N ALA A 81 -3.68 1.34 -5.89
CA ALA A 81 -3.03 0.75 -4.73
C ALA A 81 -2.00 -0.31 -5.13
N PHE A 82 -0.90 -0.39 -4.39
CA PHE A 82 -0.07 -1.59 -4.39
C PHE A 82 -0.69 -2.66 -3.49
N CYS A 83 -0.68 -3.90 -3.96
CA CYS A 83 -1.16 -5.03 -3.18
C CYS A 83 -0.46 -6.32 -3.61
N GLN A 84 -0.13 -7.17 -2.66
CA GLN A 84 0.30 -8.55 -2.93
C GLN A 84 -0.86 -9.37 -3.49
N THR A 85 -0.55 -10.31 -4.39
CA THR A 85 -1.56 -11.12 -5.08
C THR A 85 -2.34 -12.03 -4.12
N ASP A 86 -1.67 -12.59 -3.12
CA ASP A 86 -2.29 -13.41 -2.06
C ASP A 86 -3.28 -12.58 -1.23
N VAL A 87 -2.89 -11.37 -0.83
CA VAL A 87 -3.76 -10.47 -0.06
C VAL A 87 -4.96 -9.99 -0.89
N MET A 88 -4.78 -9.76 -2.21
CA MET A 88 -5.92 -9.50 -3.11
C MET A 88 -6.91 -10.67 -3.12
N ALA A 89 -6.40 -11.91 -3.17
CA ALA A 89 -7.24 -13.10 -3.14
C ALA A 89 -8.00 -13.22 -1.80
N TYR A 90 -7.34 -12.99 -0.67
CA TYR A 90 -8.00 -12.97 0.64
C TYR A 90 -9.09 -11.91 0.73
N ALA A 91 -8.82 -10.71 0.22
CA ALA A 91 -9.81 -9.63 0.18
C ALA A 91 -11.02 -10.02 -0.69
N TYR A 92 -10.77 -10.51 -1.89
CA TYR A 92 -11.80 -10.90 -2.84
C TYR A 92 -12.70 -12.03 -2.31
N ASN A 93 -12.14 -12.96 -1.53
CA ASN A 93 -12.87 -14.07 -0.93
C ASN A 93 -13.49 -13.74 0.45
N GLY A 94 -13.06 -12.66 1.11
CA GLY A 94 -13.45 -12.35 2.49
C GLY A 94 -12.81 -13.29 3.49
N GLU A 95 -11.52 -13.59 3.32
CA GLU A 95 -10.76 -14.55 4.10
C GLU A 95 -9.71 -13.88 5.00
N ARG A 96 -9.14 -14.64 5.92
CA ARG A 96 -8.09 -14.22 6.85
C ARG A 96 -8.54 -13.02 7.70
N LEU A 97 -7.88 -11.87 7.57
CA LEU A 97 -8.23 -10.64 8.30
C LEU A 97 -9.32 -9.79 7.60
N PHE A 98 -9.87 -10.25 6.50
CA PHE A 98 -11.03 -9.61 5.88
C PHE A 98 -12.30 -10.29 6.41
N THR A 99 -13.16 -9.51 7.05
CA THR A 99 -14.42 -9.98 7.65
C THR A 99 -15.56 -10.07 6.64
N GLU A 100 -15.35 -9.54 5.46
CA GLU A 100 -16.29 -9.55 4.34
C GLU A 100 -15.53 -9.48 3.01
N LYS A 101 -16.21 -9.88 1.95
CA LYS A 101 -15.70 -9.81 0.59
C LYS A 101 -15.45 -8.36 0.16
N VAL A 102 -14.28 -8.12 -0.42
CA VAL A 102 -13.90 -6.82 -1.01
C VAL A 102 -13.57 -7.06 -2.48
N ASP A 103 -14.48 -6.75 -3.37
CA ASP A 103 -14.38 -6.98 -4.82
C ASP A 103 -14.55 -5.70 -5.65
N CYS A 104 -14.38 -4.54 -5.02
CA CYS A 104 -14.50 -3.22 -5.65
C CYS A 104 -13.27 -2.80 -6.46
N PHE A 105 -12.30 -3.68 -6.68
CA PHE A 105 -11.06 -3.38 -7.38
C PHE A 105 -10.81 -4.34 -8.55
N SER A 106 -9.91 -3.93 -9.44
CA SER A 106 -9.41 -4.74 -10.55
C SER A 106 -7.89 -4.65 -10.62
N THR A 107 -7.23 -5.71 -11.07
CA THR A 107 -5.78 -5.70 -11.32
C THR A 107 -5.47 -4.88 -12.56
N VAL A 108 -4.62 -3.87 -12.42
CA VAL A 108 -4.13 -3.04 -13.53
C VAL A 108 -2.87 -3.66 -14.15
N ALA A 109 -1.93 -4.09 -13.33
CA ALA A 109 -0.68 -4.70 -13.78
C ALA A 109 -0.06 -5.57 -12.68
N ASN A 110 0.71 -6.58 -13.10
CA ASN A 110 1.66 -7.30 -12.24
C ASN A 110 3.04 -6.68 -12.49
N LEU A 111 3.68 -6.17 -11.44
CA LEU A 111 4.88 -5.36 -11.55
C LEU A 111 6.16 -6.15 -11.28
N TYR A 112 6.21 -6.91 -10.19
CA TYR A 112 7.39 -7.69 -9.80
C TYR A 112 7.02 -8.81 -8.80
N THR A 113 7.92 -9.78 -8.66
CA THR A 113 7.80 -10.82 -7.63
C THR A 113 8.35 -10.29 -6.32
N GLU A 114 7.51 -10.26 -5.30
CA GLU A 114 7.90 -9.85 -3.95
C GLU A 114 8.47 -11.05 -3.20
N GLN A 115 9.74 -10.95 -2.79
CA GLN A 115 10.45 -12.01 -2.09
C GLN A 115 10.49 -11.71 -0.60
N VAL A 116 9.94 -12.61 0.20
CA VAL A 116 9.98 -12.52 1.66
C VAL A 116 11.34 -12.96 2.17
N GLN A 117 11.90 -12.18 3.07
CA GLN A 117 13.19 -12.43 3.70
C GLN A 117 13.07 -12.30 5.22
N ILE A 118 13.91 -13.03 5.94
CA ILE A 118 14.08 -12.87 7.39
C ILE A 118 15.50 -12.37 7.63
N VAL A 119 15.62 -11.27 8.34
CA VAL A 119 16.89 -10.67 8.71
C VAL A 119 17.10 -10.74 10.21
N THR A 120 18.34 -11.00 10.62
CA THR A 120 18.75 -11.09 12.02
C THR A 120 20.19 -10.68 12.19
N LEU A 121 20.54 -10.20 13.39
CA LEU A 121 21.93 -10.01 13.83
C LEU A 121 22.40 -11.12 14.80
N ASP A 122 21.49 -12.03 15.20
CA ASP A 122 21.79 -13.18 16.07
C ASP A 122 22.30 -14.34 15.21
N GLU A 123 23.60 -14.66 15.34
CA GLU A 123 24.25 -15.76 14.62
C GLU A 123 23.68 -17.14 14.93
N ASN A 124 22.91 -17.28 15.99
CA ASN A 124 22.26 -18.55 16.37
C ASN A 124 20.92 -18.75 15.66
N ILE A 125 20.36 -17.75 15.01
CA ILE A 125 19.15 -17.88 14.20
C ILE A 125 19.58 -18.25 12.77
N LYS A 126 19.44 -19.53 12.42
CA LYS A 126 19.81 -20.09 11.11
C LYS A 126 18.60 -20.54 10.31
N THR A 127 17.52 -20.89 10.98
CA THR A 127 16.29 -21.41 10.40
C THR A 127 15.07 -20.71 10.99
N VAL A 128 13.92 -20.88 10.35
CA VAL A 128 12.66 -20.35 10.89
C VAL A 128 12.30 -20.97 12.24
N ALA A 129 12.66 -22.23 12.46
CA ALA A 129 12.42 -22.91 13.74
C ALA A 129 13.15 -22.22 14.92
N ASP A 130 14.29 -21.58 14.68
CA ASP A 130 15.08 -20.88 15.70
C ASP A 130 14.39 -19.58 16.16
N LEU A 131 13.34 -19.16 15.50
CA LEU A 131 12.54 -17.99 15.90
C LEU A 131 11.67 -18.27 17.14
N LYS A 132 11.51 -19.54 17.53
CA LYS A 132 10.71 -19.88 18.72
C LYS A 132 11.24 -19.17 19.97
N GLY A 133 10.36 -18.45 20.68
CA GLY A 133 10.70 -17.66 21.86
C GLY A 133 11.43 -16.35 21.59
N LYS A 134 11.71 -16.02 20.34
CA LYS A 134 12.41 -14.79 19.92
C LYS A 134 11.44 -13.61 19.79
N ARG A 135 11.99 -12.39 19.89
CA ARG A 135 11.28 -11.14 19.59
C ARG A 135 11.39 -10.90 18.08
N VAL A 136 10.27 -10.98 17.37
CA VAL A 136 10.27 -10.97 15.91
C VAL A 136 9.33 -9.88 15.38
N SER A 137 9.84 -9.00 14.52
CA SER A 137 8.99 -8.12 13.74
C SER A 137 8.37 -8.87 12.58
N ILE A 138 7.04 -8.95 12.56
CA ILE A 138 6.27 -9.68 11.55
C ILE A 138 5.57 -8.77 10.56
N GLY A 139 6.10 -7.56 10.37
CA GLY A 139 5.53 -6.55 9.48
C GLY A 139 4.54 -5.62 10.17
N ALA A 140 4.29 -4.48 9.57
CA ALA A 140 3.31 -3.52 10.09
C ALA A 140 1.90 -4.12 10.08
N SER A 141 1.07 -3.71 11.04
CA SER A 141 -0.34 -4.10 11.05
C SER A 141 -1.03 -3.67 9.76
N GLY A 142 -1.70 -4.61 9.07
CA GLY A 142 -2.31 -4.36 7.77
C GLY A 142 -1.36 -4.47 6.56
N SER A 143 -0.09 -4.87 6.76
CA SER A 143 0.84 -5.14 5.67
C SER A 143 0.64 -6.53 5.08
N GLY A 144 1.11 -6.73 3.83
CA GLY A 144 1.19 -8.06 3.23
C GLY A 144 2.23 -8.95 3.92
N VAL A 145 3.31 -8.35 4.41
CA VAL A 145 4.38 -9.04 5.16
C VAL A 145 3.86 -9.75 6.39
N TYR A 146 2.85 -9.20 7.06
CA TYR A 146 2.19 -9.88 8.17
C TYR A 146 1.63 -11.25 7.76
N PHE A 147 0.89 -11.31 6.64
CA PHE A 147 0.34 -12.58 6.14
C PHE A 147 1.45 -13.56 5.78
N ASN A 148 2.49 -13.07 5.11
CA ASN A 148 3.65 -13.89 4.74
C ASN A 148 4.38 -14.44 5.98
N ALA A 149 4.55 -13.63 7.02
CA ALA A 149 5.18 -14.07 8.27
C ALA A 149 4.37 -15.18 8.94
N VAL A 150 3.04 -15.02 9.03
CA VAL A 150 2.15 -16.05 9.60
C VAL A 150 2.23 -17.34 8.79
N ASP A 151 2.24 -17.25 7.45
CA ASP A 151 2.31 -18.43 6.58
C ASP A 151 3.67 -19.14 6.69
N VAL A 152 4.76 -18.38 6.69
CA VAL A 152 6.12 -18.95 6.84
C VAL A 152 6.28 -19.62 8.22
N LEU A 153 5.86 -18.97 9.29
CA LEU A 153 5.87 -19.55 10.63
C LEU A 153 5.05 -20.84 10.67
N GLY A 154 3.85 -20.83 10.07
CA GLY A 154 2.94 -21.97 10.01
C GLY A 154 3.52 -23.20 9.32
N VAL A 155 4.29 -23.02 8.23
CA VAL A 155 5.01 -24.13 7.54
C VAL A 155 5.99 -24.85 8.48
N TYR A 156 6.57 -24.13 9.45
CA TYR A 156 7.48 -24.69 10.45
C TYR A 156 6.78 -25.07 11.76
N GLY A 157 5.45 -25.09 11.78
CA GLY A 157 4.67 -25.46 12.95
C GLY A 157 4.70 -24.42 14.06
N LEU A 158 5.05 -23.18 13.74
CA LEU A 158 5.06 -22.05 14.67
C LEU A 158 3.84 -21.15 14.43
N THR A 159 3.42 -20.47 15.47
CA THR A 159 2.37 -19.46 15.47
C THR A 159 2.89 -18.16 16.09
N GLU A 160 2.11 -17.10 16.05
CA GLU A 160 2.44 -15.86 16.75
C GLU A 160 2.62 -16.06 18.28
N ALA A 161 1.95 -17.07 18.86
CA ALA A 161 2.09 -17.41 20.28
C ALA A 161 3.44 -18.08 20.61
N ASP A 162 4.16 -18.60 19.63
CA ASP A 162 5.48 -19.21 19.82
C ASP A 162 6.63 -18.20 19.76
N ILE A 163 6.35 -16.94 19.44
CA ILE A 163 7.30 -15.84 19.38
C ILE A 163 6.82 -14.68 20.25
N THR A 164 7.63 -13.62 20.39
CA THR A 164 7.19 -12.32 20.91
C THR A 164 7.04 -11.38 19.72
N PRO A 165 5.84 -11.27 19.10
CA PRO A 165 5.67 -10.53 17.87
C PRO A 165 5.71 -9.02 18.10
N THR A 166 6.27 -8.29 17.16
CA THR A 166 6.12 -6.84 17.02
C THR A 166 5.61 -6.50 15.62
N TYR A 167 4.79 -5.47 15.52
CA TYR A 167 4.13 -5.07 14.27
C TYR A 167 4.73 -3.76 13.78
N ARG A 168 5.90 -3.85 13.13
CA ARG A 168 6.71 -2.70 12.73
C ARG A 168 6.86 -2.60 11.21
N GLY A 169 6.99 -1.37 10.71
CA GLY A 169 7.48 -1.11 9.36
C GLY A 169 8.96 -1.46 9.22
N PHE A 170 9.47 -1.53 7.99
CA PHE A 170 10.84 -1.99 7.73
C PHE A 170 11.92 -1.10 8.37
N GLY A 171 11.77 0.23 8.28
CA GLY A 171 12.71 1.16 8.88
C GLY A 171 12.79 1.05 10.40
N ASP A 172 11.63 0.93 11.06
CA ASP A 172 11.56 0.72 12.50
C ASP A 172 12.15 -0.63 12.90
N SER A 173 11.87 -1.68 12.12
CA SER A 173 12.43 -3.02 12.36
C SER A 173 13.95 -3.01 12.24
N ALA A 174 14.52 -2.30 11.26
CA ALA A 174 15.96 -2.16 11.12
C ALA A 174 16.60 -1.44 12.32
N ASN A 175 15.95 -0.39 12.83
CA ASN A 175 16.41 0.31 14.02
C ASN A 175 16.28 -0.56 15.27
N ASP A 176 15.16 -1.26 15.45
CA ASP A 176 14.93 -2.15 16.60
C ASP A 176 15.91 -3.33 16.60
N LEU A 177 16.32 -3.87 15.42
CA LEU A 177 17.40 -4.85 15.30
C LEU A 177 18.75 -4.27 15.76
N LYS A 178 19.13 -3.10 15.27
CA LYS A 178 20.37 -2.42 15.65
C LYS A 178 20.45 -2.11 17.14
N ASP A 179 19.30 -1.73 17.71
CA ASP A 179 19.17 -1.40 19.14
C ASP A 179 19.04 -2.66 20.02
N GLY A 180 18.99 -3.87 19.45
CA GLY A 180 18.79 -5.13 20.18
C GLY A 180 17.42 -5.26 20.83
N LYS A 181 16.42 -4.53 20.35
CA LYS A 181 15.04 -4.60 20.86
C LYS A 181 14.27 -5.80 20.30
N ILE A 182 14.62 -6.24 19.10
CA ILE A 182 14.12 -7.46 18.44
C ILE A 182 15.27 -8.33 17.99
N ASP A 183 15.01 -9.60 17.77
CA ASP A 183 16.01 -10.62 17.41
C ASP A 183 16.00 -10.93 15.91
N ALA A 184 14.84 -10.78 15.26
CA ALA A 184 14.67 -10.97 13.82
C ALA A 184 13.52 -10.11 13.27
N ALA A 185 13.51 -9.91 11.95
CA ALA A 185 12.43 -9.21 11.28
C ALA A 185 12.12 -9.86 9.92
N PHE A 186 10.83 -9.97 9.60
CA PHE A 186 10.36 -10.25 8.25
C PHE A 186 10.35 -8.97 7.43
N ILE A 187 10.93 -9.04 6.25
CA ILE A 187 10.98 -7.94 5.28
C ILE A 187 10.70 -8.46 3.88
N THR A 188 10.52 -7.59 2.92
CA THR A 188 10.52 -7.94 1.50
C THR A 188 11.77 -7.41 0.81
N ALA A 189 12.19 -8.07 -0.27
CA ALA A 189 13.36 -7.67 -1.03
C ALA A 189 13.22 -6.23 -1.57
N GLY A 190 14.29 -5.46 -1.43
CA GLY A 190 14.33 -4.05 -1.84
C GLY A 190 13.92 -3.05 -0.75
N ALA A 191 13.63 -3.56 0.45
CA ALA A 191 13.35 -2.72 1.62
C ALA A 191 14.64 -2.26 2.31
#